data_228de3437d4b4e8e40b18ef709ed2188
#
_entry.id   228de3437d4b4e8e40b18ef709ed2188
#
_cell.length_a   1.000
_cell.length_b   1.000
_cell.length_c   1.000
_cell.angle_alpha   90.00
_cell.angle_beta   90.00
_cell.angle_gamma   90.00
#
_symmetry.space_group_name_H-M   'P 1'
#
loop_
_entity.id
_entity.type
_entity.pdbx_description
1 polymer ?
#
loop_
_entity_poly.entity_id
_entity_poly.type
_entity_poly.pdbx_seq_one_letter_code
_entity_poly.pdbx_strand_id
1 'polypeptide(L)'
;MEENIDLPIDIDQKKTAQKVRDFFKFNFEHYLIRAGYHRTDLSSPQLDPTGIMSHGGNSAENKMATIFEAQDKCQAVYHAIEQCADSSKQPFRTILKSLYIEELTDWQVAAKVQYSDSRYSDLKRYALCQFADTIDTWKTIYNVKIPELKLFKNRVNIGERSD
;
A
#
# COMPACT_ATOMS: atom_id res chain seq x y z
N MET A 1 2.73 -6.41 26.09
CA MET A 1 3.69 -5.41 25.69
C MET A 1 3.32 -4.82 24.36
N GLU A 2 3.28 -3.53 24.31
CA GLU A 2 2.84 -2.87 23.10
C GLU A 2 3.91 -2.86 22.03
N GLU A 3 3.45 -3.06 20.83
CA GLU A 3 4.31 -2.93 19.67
C GLU A 3 4.58 -1.47 19.41
N ASN A 4 5.82 -1.12 19.30
CA ASN A 4 6.20 0.25 18.99
C ASN A 4 6.25 0.40 17.48
N ILE A 5 5.16 0.87 16.91
CA ILE A 5 5.08 1.17 15.50
C ILE A 5 5.32 2.66 15.34
N ASP A 6 6.26 3.01 14.50
CA ASP A 6 6.57 4.42 14.27
C ASP A 6 5.52 5.02 13.33
N LEU A 7 4.38 5.36 13.89
CA LEU A 7 3.28 5.99 13.18
C LEU A 7 2.90 7.30 13.88
N PRO A 8 2.34 8.25 13.15
CA PRO A 8 1.81 9.46 13.77
C PRO A 8 0.82 9.10 14.89
N ILE A 9 0.96 9.71 16.04
CA ILE A 9 0.17 9.35 17.22
C ILE A 9 -1.32 9.65 17.05
N ASP A 10 -1.68 10.55 16.16
CA ASP A 10 -3.07 10.92 15.92
C ASP A 10 -3.70 10.16 14.75
N ILE A 11 -3.02 9.17 14.19
CA ILE A 11 -3.59 8.37 13.12
C ILE A 11 -4.71 7.48 13.67
N ASP A 12 -5.80 7.41 12.93
CA ASP A 12 -6.88 6.49 13.26
C ASP A 12 -6.57 5.15 12.60
N GLN A 13 -6.08 4.20 13.40
CA GLN A 13 -5.60 2.93 12.87
C GLN A 13 -6.70 2.12 12.20
N LYS A 14 -7.89 2.06 12.79
CA LYS A 14 -8.98 1.28 12.21
C LYS A 14 -9.45 1.84 10.89
N LYS A 15 -9.65 3.15 10.83
CA LYS A 15 -10.10 3.81 9.60
C LYS A 15 -9.03 3.77 8.53
N THR A 16 -7.77 3.99 8.91
CA THR A 16 -6.66 3.91 7.97
C THR A 16 -6.54 2.50 7.40
N ALA A 17 -6.56 1.48 8.26
CA ALA A 17 -6.48 0.10 7.80
C ALA A 17 -7.62 -0.25 6.84
N GLN A 18 -8.84 0.22 7.14
CA GLN A 18 -9.97 -0.03 6.25
C GLN A 18 -9.77 0.66 4.90
N LYS A 19 -9.27 1.89 4.92
CA LYS A 19 -9.01 2.61 3.68
C LYS A 19 -7.94 1.91 2.84
N VAL A 20 -6.91 1.37 3.48
CA VAL A 20 -5.88 0.61 2.77
C VAL A 20 -6.44 -0.68 2.18
N ARG A 21 -7.30 -1.38 2.92
CA ARG A 21 -7.99 -2.57 2.37
C ARG A 21 -8.77 -2.22 1.12
N ASP A 22 -9.53 -1.13 1.17
CA ASP A 22 -10.32 -0.68 0.03
C ASP A 22 -9.42 -0.25 -1.13
N PHE A 23 -8.30 0.37 -0.82
CA PHE A 23 -7.31 0.74 -1.84
C PHE A 23 -6.81 -0.50 -2.59
N PHE A 24 -6.44 -1.55 -1.88
CA PHE A 24 -5.97 -2.78 -2.53
C PHE A 24 -7.08 -3.47 -3.32
N LYS A 25 -8.31 -3.39 -2.83
CA LYS A 25 -9.43 -4.04 -3.48
C LYS A 25 -9.87 -3.32 -4.75
N PHE A 26 -9.83 -2.00 -4.77
CA PHE A 26 -10.37 -1.21 -5.86
C PHE A 26 -9.29 -0.48 -6.67
N ASN A 27 -8.47 0.33 -6.01
CA ASN A 27 -7.49 1.16 -6.71
C ASN A 27 -6.37 0.33 -7.31
N PHE A 28 -5.77 -0.53 -6.52
CA PHE A 28 -4.64 -1.33 -6.97
C PHE A 28 -5.06 -2.28 -8.09
N GLU A 29 -6.22 -2.89 -7.97
CA GLU A 29 -6.77 -3.74 -9.01
C GLU A 29 -6.90 -2.97 -10.33
N HIS A 30 -7.42 -1.75 -10.24
CA HIS A 30 -7.56 -0.90 -11.42
C HIS A 30 -6.19 -0.55 -12.03
N TYR A 31 -5.20 -0.26 -11.18
CA TYR A 31 -3.85 0.04 -11.68
C TYR A 31 -3.26 -1.15 -12.41
N LEU A 32 -3.42 -2.35 -11.86
CA LEU A 32 -2.91 -3.57 -12.50
C LEU A 32 -3.53 -3.79 -13.87
N ILE A 33 -4.84 -3.66 -13.96
CA ILE A 33 -5.56 -3.84 -15.21
C ILE A 33 -5.06 -2.83 -16.25
N ARG A 34 -4.97 -1.57 -15.86
CA ARG A 34 -4.54 -0.52 -16.79
C ARG A 34 -3.07 -0.67 -17.17
N ALA A 35 -2.24 -1.15 -16.27
CA ALA A 35 -0.82 -1.37 -16.51
C ALA A 35 -0.57 -2.59 -17.39
N GLY A 36 -1.53 -3.50 -17.49
CA GLY A 36 -1.33 -4.78 -18.18
C GLY A 36 -0.51 -5.75 -17.34
N TYR A 37 -0.54 -5.60 -16.02
CA TYR A 37 0.23 -6.45 -15.11
C TYR A 37 -0.66 -7.44 -14.39
N HIS A 38 -0.08 -8.60 -14.09
CA HIS A 38 -0.58 -9.47 -13.03
C HIS A 38 0.18 -9.20 -11.75
N ARG A 39 -0.42 -9.52 -10.61
CA ARG A 39 0.22 -9.25 -9.32
C ARG A 39 1.58 -9.91 -9.21
N THR A 40 1.70 -11.12 -9.71
CA THR A 40 2.96 -11.88 -9.66
C THR A 40 4.06 -11.27 -10.51
N ASP A 41 3.71 -10.49 -11.51
CA ASP A 41 4.70 -9.81 -12.35
C ASP A 41 5.54 -8.82 -11.54
N LEU A 42 4.96 -8.25 -10.49
CA LEU A 42 5.61 -7.20 -9.72
C LEU A 42 6.85 -7.69 -8.96
N SER A 43 6.90 -8.97 -8.64
CA SER A 43 8.08 -9.57 -8.00
C SER A 43 9.10 -10.11 -9.00
N SER A 44 8.86 -9.92 -10.30
CA SER A 44 9.77 -10.38 -11.32
C SER A 44 10.86 -9.34 -11.58
N PRO A 45 12.14 -9.74 -11.61
CA PRO A 45 13.20 -8.79 -11.93
C PRO A 45 13.16 -8.31 -13.38
N GLN A 46 12.32 -8.90 -14.21
CA GLN A 46 12.18 -8.48 -15.60
C GLN A 46 11.29 -7.27 -15.78
N LEU A 47 10.55 -6.91 -14.75
CA LEU A 47 9.73 -5.70 -14.79
C LEU A 47 10.54 -4.51 -14.31
N ASP A 48 11.52 -4.15 -15.10
CA ASP A 48 12.29 -2.95 -14.80
C ASP A 48 11.49 -1.75 -15.30
N PRO A 49 11.22 -0.77 -14.42
CA PRO A 49 10.45 0.41 -14.81
C PRO A 49 11.25 1.41 -15.65
N THR A 50 12.31 0.97 -16.28
CA THR A 50 13.17 1.88 -17.04
C THR A 50 12.64 2.27 -18.40
N GLY A 51 11.47 1.84 -18.77
CA GLY A 51 10.89 2.21 -20.04
C GLY A 51 10.41 3.64 -20.06
N ILE A 52 11.23 4.54 -19.61
CA ILE A 52 10.87 5.95 -19.66
C ILE A 52 11.01 6.42 -21.08
N MET A 53 9.90 6.76 -21.66
CA MET A 53 9.90 7.33 -22.99
C MET A 53 9.41 8.74 -22.92
N SER A 54 10.13 9.63 -23.52
CA SER A 54 9.65 10.97 -23.70
C SER A 54 8.67 10.96 -24.86
N HIS A 55 7.58 11.64 -24.71
CA HIS A 55 6.49 11.51 -25.66
C HIS A 55 6.10 12.85 -26.22
N GLY A 56 5.91 12.87 -27.49
CA GLY A 56 5.24 13.96 -28.16
C GLY A 56 3.76 13.90 -27.84
N GLY A 57 2.97 14.70 -28.41
CA GLY A 57 1.60 14.88 -28.00
C GLY A 57 0.54 14.25 -28.89
N ASN A 58 0.74 13.06 -29.48
CA ASN A 58 -0.35 12.47 -30.23
C ASN A 58 -1.16 11.50 -29.35
N SER A 59 -2.34 11.10 -29.84
CA SER A 59 -3.27 10.31 -29.03
C SER A 59 -2.73 8.91 -28.69
N ALA A 60 -1.93 8.31 -29.55
CA ALA A 60 -1.32 7.01 -29.29
C ALA A 60 -0.29 7.13 -28.16
N GLU A 61 0.51 8.18 -28.20
CA GLU A 61 1.49 8.45 -27.15
C GLU A 61 0.81 8.77 -25.82
N ASN A 62 -0.32 9.48 -25.84
CA ASN A 62 -1.09 9.76 -24.65
C ASN A 62 -1.64 8.48 -24.00
N LYS A 63 -2.07 7.51 -24.82
CA LYS A 63 -2.51 6.23 -24.32
C LYS A 63 -1.36 5.46 -23.68
N MET A 64 -0.19 5.47 -24.33
CA MET A 64 1.01 4.83 -23.76
C MET A 64 1.44 5.49 -22.46
N ALA A 65 1.37 6.82 -22.40
CA ALA A 65 1.69 7.55 -21.17
C ALA A 65 0.76 7.14 -20.03
N THR A 66 -0.51 6.91 -20.30
CA THR A 66 -1.47 6.44 -19.31
C THR A 66 -1.10 5.04 -18.81
N ILE A 67 -0.68 4.17 -19.71
CA ILE A 67 -0.24 2.83 -19.34
C ILE A 67 1.01 2.90 -18.45
N PHE A 68 2.00 3.71 -18.86
CA PHE A 68 3.23 3.85 -18.07
C PHE A 68 2.96 4.45 -16.70
N GLU A 69 2.04 5.40 -16.61
CA GLU A 69 1.63 5.95 -15.31
C GLU A 69 1.05 4.85 -14.40
N ALA A 70 0.19 3.99 -14.97
CA ALA A 70 -0.37 2.88 -14.21
C ALA A 70 0.71 1.89 -13.78
N GLN A 71 1.69 1.64 -14.66
CA GLN A 71 2.82 0.78 -14.31
C GLN A 71 3.64 1.37 -13.17
N ASP A 72 3.88 2.67 -13.20
CA ASP A 72 4.59 3.37 -12.13
C ASP A 72 3.80 3.30 -10.82
N LYS A 73 2.49 3.43 -10.87
CA LYS A 73 1.66 3.28 -9.67
C LYS A 73 1.78 1.88 -9.08
N CYS A 74 1.78 0.85 -9.92
CA CYS A 74 1.96 -0.52 -9.46
C CYS A 74 3.33 -0.72 -8.82
N GLN A 75 4.37 -0.18 -9.42
CA GLN A 75 5.71 -0.27 -8.87
C GLN A 75 5.81 0.49 -7.54
N ALA A 76 5.18 1.65 -7.43
CA ALA A 76 5.14 2.40 -6.19
C ALA A 76 4.50 1.58 -5.08
N VAL A 77 3.38 0.92 -5.37
CA VAL A 77 2.70 0.06 -4.42
C VAL A 77 3.60 -1.09 -3.98
N TYR A 78 4.23 -1.75 -4.93
CA TYR A 78 5.10 -2.89 -4.63
C TYR A 78 6.28 -2.46 -3.75
N HIS A 79 6.95 -1.38 -4.10
CA HIS A 79 8.07 -0.87 -3.30
C HIS A 79 7.63 -0.43 -1.91
N ALA A 80 6.43 0.14 -1.79
CA ALA A 80 5.89 0.52 -0.48
C ALA A 80 5.70 -0.71 0.41
N ILE A 81 5.23 -1.82 -0.16
CA ILE A 81 5.12 -3.08 0.56
C ILE A 81 6.51 -3.57 0.97
N GLU A 82 7.46 -3.54 0.03
CA GLU A 82 8.82 -4.02 0.29
C GLU A 82 9.52 -3.21 1.39
N GLN A 83 9.16 -1.95 1.55
CA GLN A 83 9.76 -1.10 2.57
C GLN A 83 9.21 -1.37 3.96
N CYS A 84 8.07 -2.04 4.08
CA CYS A 84 7.50 -2.33 5.39
C CYS A 84 8.39 -3.28 6.19
N ALA A 85 8.33 -3.15 7.50
CA ALA A 85 9.11 -3.98 8.41
C ALA A 85 8.81 -5.46 8.20
N ASP A 86 9.84 -6.30 8.36
CA ASP A 86 9.66 -7.74 8.20
C ASP A 86 10.56 -8.47 9.19
N SER A 87 10.08 -8.60 10.41
CA SER A 87 10.77 -9.31 11.47
C SER A 87 9.81 -10.33 12.08
N SER A 88 10.31 -11.16 12.99
CA SER A 88 9.44 -12.14 13.66
C SER A 88 8.33 -11.49 14.45
N LYS A 89 8.58 -10.30 15.01
CA LYS A 89 7.57 -9.58 15.79
C LYS A 89 6.71 -8.65 14.95
N GLN A 90 7.21 -8.22 13.82
CA GLN A 90 6.50 -7.32 12.92
C GLN A 90 6.62 -7.82 11.48
N PRO A 91 5.97 -8.94 11.15
CA PRO A 91 6.09 -9.54 9.81
C PRO A 91 5.18 -8.81 8.80
N PHE A 92 5.25 -7.49 8.75
CA PHE A 92 4.31 -6.68 7.98
C PHE A 92 4.47 -6.87 6.48
N ARG A 93 5.71 -6.87 5.99
CA ARG A 93 5.95 -7.12 4.56
C ARG A 93 5.40 -8.48 4.15
N THR A 94 5.69 -9.50 4.93
CA THR A 94 5.20 -10.86 4.66
C THR A 94 3.68 -10.89 4.63
N ILE A 95 3.02 -10.24 5.58
CA ILE A 95 1.55 -10.19 5.62
C ILE A 95 1.00 -9.52 4.36
N LEU A 96 1.54 -8.35 4.02
CA LEU A 96 1.03 -7.58 2.89
C LEU A 96 1.29 -8.28 1.55
N LYS A 97 2.49 -8.83 1.36
CA LYS A 97 2.80 -9.56 0.13
C LYS A 97 1.91 -10.80 0.00
N SER A 98 1.75 -11.53 1.10
CA SER A 98 0.93 -12.74 1.07
C SER A 98 -0.52 -12.43 0.74
N LEU A 99 -1.07 -11.38 1.32
CA LEU A 99 -2.47 -11.01 1.07
C LEU A 99 -2.69 -10.40 -0.31
N TYR A 100 -1.83 -9.46 -0.72
CA TYR A 100 -2.15 -8.59 -1.85
C TYR A 100 -1.35 -8.87 -3.11
N ILE A 101 -0.27 -9.59 -3.01
CA ILE A 101 0.51 -10.03 -4.18
C ILE A 101 0.24 -11.51 -4.46
N GLU A 102 0.27 -12.35 -3.43
CA GLU A 102 0.04 -13.80 -3.58
C GLU A 102 -1.43 -14.19 -3.45
N GLU A 103 -2.26 -13.26 -2.99
CA GLU A 103 -3.70 -13.44 -2.83
C GLU A 103 -4.09 -14.61 -1.94
N LEU A 104 -3.34 -14.80 -0.87
CA LEU A 104 -3.68 -15.78 0.16
C LEU A 104 -4.79 -15.26 1.06
N THR A 105 -5.51 -16.17 1.66
CA THR A 105 -6.55 -15.82 2.64
C THR A 105 -5.94 -15.47 3.98
N ASP A 106 -6.73 -14.80 4.82
CA ASP A 106 -6.26 -14.40 6.16
C ASP A 106 -5.81 -15.61 6.98
N TRP A 107 -6.55 -16.71 6.95
CA TRP A 107 -6.16 -17.87 7.75
C TRP A 107 -4.85 -18.50 7.24
N GLN A 108 -4.62 -18.47 5.93
CA GLN A 108 -3.36 -18.95 5.37
C GLN A 108 -2.19 -18.09 5.81
N VAL A 109 -2.39 -16.78 5.83
CA VAL A 109 -1.33 -15.86 6.24
C VAL A 109 -1.07 -15.96 7.74
N ALA A 110 -2.12 -16.07 8.56
CA ALA A 110 -1.95 -16.25 9.99
C ALA A 110 -1.13 -17.51 10.30
N ALA A 111 -1.42 -18.61 9.59
CA ALA A 111 -0.66 -19.85 9.74
C ALA A 111 0.79 -19.65 9.28
N LYS A 112 1.00 -18.92 8.19
CA LYS A 112 2.33 -18.67 7.63
C LYS A 112 3.22 -17.88 8.60
N VAL A 113 2.67 -16.87 9.27
CA VAL A 113 3.41 -16.06 10.22
C VAL A 113 3.40 -16.63 11.64
N GLN A 114 2.64 -17.71 11.86
CA GLN A 114 2.61 -18.46 13.10
C GLN A 114 2.09 -17.65 14.29
N TYR A 115 1.04 -16.89 14.06
CA TYR A 115 0.35 -16.16 15.12
C TYR A 115 -1.09 -16.65 15.25
N SER A 116 -1.68 -16.47 16.44
CA SER A 116 -3.10 -16.72 16.64
C SER A 116 -3.92 -15.74 15.81
N ASP A 117 -5.18 -16.11 15.54
CA ASP A 117 -6.06 -15.26 14.74
C ASP A 117 -6.22 -13.87 15.34
N SER A 118 -6.34 -13.81 16.65
CA SER A 118 -6.48 -12.53 17.36
C SER A 118 -5.24 -11.66 17.20
N ARG A 119 -4.06 -12.24 17.40
CA ARG A 119 -2.82 -11.49 17.26
C ARG A 119 -2.55 -11.12 15.81
N TYR A 120 -2.85 -12.03 14.89
CA TYR A 120 -2.72 -11.76 13.46
C TYR A 120 -3.57 -10.55 13.05
N SER A 121 -4.80 -10.43 13.56
CA SER A 121 -5.67 -9.28 13.25
C SER A 121 -5.01 -7.97 13.64
N ASP A 122 -4.37 -7.92 14.79
CA ASP A 122 -3.64 -6.72 15.23
C ASP A 122 -2.45 -6.44 14.31
N LEU A 123 -1.67 -7.47 13.99
CA LEU A 123 -0.50 -7.32 13.13
C LEU A 123 -0.91 -6.87 11.73
N LYS A 124 -2.01 -7.40 11.22
CA LYS A 124 -2.53 -6.99 9.91
C LYS A 124 -2.91 -5.51 9.93
N ARG A 125 -3.59 -5.06 11.00
CA ARG A 125 -3.95 -3.64 11.12
C ARG A 125 -2.70 -2.75 11.12
N TYR A 126 -1.67 -3.15 11.87
CA TYR A 126 -0.42 -2.41 11.91
C TYR A 126 0.28 -2.41 10.55
N ALA A 127 0.29 -3.56 9.87
CA ALA A 127 0.89 -3.65 8.53
C ALA A 127 0.20 -2.71 7.55
N LEU A 128 -1.12 -2.69 7.57
CA LEU A 128 -1.89 -1.80 6.69
C LEU A 128 -1.60 -0.33 6.98
N CYS A 129 -1.49 0.03 8.25
CA CYS A 129 -1.15 1.39 8.64
C CYS A 129 0.27 1.77 8.22
N GLN A 130 1.22 0.85 8.34
CA GLN A 130 2.59 1.11 7.89
C GLN A 130 2.64 1.30 6.38
N PHE A 131 1.88 0.51 5.62
CA PHE A 131 1.78 0.73 4.19
C PHE A 131 1.27 2.13 3.85
N ALA A 132 0.26 2.62 4.60
CA ALA A 132 -0.25 3.97 4.39
C ALA A 132 0.84 5.03 4.56
N ASP A 133 1.84 4.74 5.36
CA ASP A 133 2.97 5.62 5.56
C ASP A 133 4.02 5.47 4.45
N THR A 134 4.41 4.24 4.14
CA THR A 134 5.46 4.01 3.13
C THR A 134 5.03 4.42 1.73
N ILE A 135 3.76 4.32 1.40
CA ILE A 135 3.29 4.70 0.06
C ILE A 135 3.51 6.18 -0.24
N ASP A 136 3.51 7.03 0.78
CA ASP A 136 3.77 8.46 0.59
C ASP A 136 5.17 8.71 0.02
N THR A 137 6.15 7.93 0.46
CA THR A 137 7.50 8.00 -0.08
C THR A 137 7.53 7.59 -1.54
N TRP A 138 6.95 6.45 -1.85
CA TRP A 138 7.08 5.86 -3.18
C TRP A 138 6.22 6.56 -4.23
N LYS A 139 5.05 7.08 -3.86
CA LYS A 139 4.29 7.89 -4.81
C LYS A 139 5.03 9.18 -5.16
N THR A 140 5.83 9.69 -4.23
CA THR A 140 6.67 10.85 -4.50
C THR A 140 7.84 10.50 -5.42
N ILE A 141 8.52 9.40 -5.13
CA ILE A 141 9.65 8.95 -5.95
C ILE A 141 9.22 8.68 -7.39
N TYR A 142 8.09 8.02 -7.58
CA TYR A 142 7.58 7.73 -8.92
C TYR A 142 6.79 8.89 -9.53
N ASN A 143 6.56 9.94 -8.77
CA ASN A 143 5.78 11.11 -9.22
C ASN A 143 4.42 10.71 -9.78
N VAL A 144 3.69 9.90 -9.00
CA VAL A 144 2.36 9.43 -9.38
C VAL A 144 1.33 9.90 -8.36
N LYS A 145 0.08 9.98 -8.80
CA LYS A 145 -1.02 10.37 -7.93
C LYS A 145 -1.69 9.13 -7.36
N ILE A 146 -1.51 8.93 -6.08
CA ILE A 146 -2.17 7.88 -5.31
C ILE A 146 -2.90 8.56 -4.17
N PRO A 147 -4.15 8.17 -3.87
CA PRO A 147 -4.91 8.84 -2.80
C PRO A 147 -4.18 8.79 -1.46
N GLU A 148 -4.38 9.81 -0.65
CA GLU A 148 -3.90 9.81 0.72
C GLU A 148 -4.64 8.74 1.50
N LEU A 149 -3.89 7.82 2.10
CA LEU A 149 -4.46 6.68 2.80
C LEU A 149 -4.49 6.85 4.31
N LYS A 150 -3.69 7.76 4.86
CA LYS A 150 -3.69 8.02 6.29
C LYS A 150 -4.93 8.83 6.67
N LEU A 151 -5.66 8.34 7.64
CA LEU A 151 -6.79 9.05 8.23
C LEU A 151 -6.45 9.35 9.68
N PHE A 152 -6.85 10.51 10.14
CA PHE A 152 -6.49 11.00 11.45
C PHE A 152 -7.70 11.02 12.36
N LYS A 153 -7.46 10.88 13.65
CA LYS A 153 -8.54 10.93 14.64
C LYS A 153 -9.19 12.30 14.61
N ASN A 154 -10.51 12.31 14.75
CA ASN A 154 -11.22 13.57 14.86
C ASN A 154 -10.80 14.26 16.14
N ARG A 155 -10.10 15.38 16.02
CA ARG A 155 -9.79 16.20 17.15
C ARG A 155 -11.01 17.04 17.49
N VAL A 156 -11.51 16.84 18.68
CA VAL A 156 -12.51 17.76 19.19
C VAL A 156 -11.75 19.01 19.56
N ASN A 157 -11.90 20.05 18.76
CA ASN A 157 -11.27 21.31 19.04
C ASN A 157 -12.00 22.00 20.16
N ILE A 158 -11.53 21.79 21.36
CA ILE A 158 -12.15 22.41 22.51
C ILE A 158 -12.08 23.93 22.41
N GLY A 159 -11.03 24.44 21.78
CA GLY A 159 -10.90 25.88 21.57
C GLY A 159 -11.98 26.48 20.68
N GLU A 160 -12.50 25.73 19.76
CA GLU A 160 -13.53 26.24 18.87
C GLU A 160 -14.91 26.24 19.49
N ARG A 161 -15.05 25.68 20.65
CA ARG A 161 -16.31 25.67 21.36
C ARG A 161 -16.45 26.76 22.36
N SER A 162 -15.49 27.60 22.43
CA SER A 162 -15.50 28.61 23.48
C SER A 162 -16.41 29.73 23.13
N ASP A 163 -17.19 29.71 22.23
CA ASP A 163 -18.03 30.80 21.97
C ASP A 163 -19.24 30.97 22.79
#